data_2a42f41f997dd28009aed40671354a3d
#
_entry.id   2a42f41f997dd28009aed40671354a3d
#
_cell.length_a   1.000
_cell.length_b   1.000
_cell.length_c   1.000
_cell.angle_alpha   90.00
_cell.angle_beta   90.00
_cell.angle_gamma   90.00
#
_symmetry.space_group_name_H-M   'P 1'
#
loop_
_entity.id
_entity.type
_entity.pdbx_description
1 polymer ?
#
loop_
_entity_poly.entity_id
_entity_poly.type
_entity_poly.pdbx_seq_one_letter_code
_entity_poly.pdbx_strand_id
1 'polypeptide(L)'
;MKRIIKTITVLLLLTACSKDHSDFLEGVTRQAAVTYLVTPNGLGDNGYNDAAAQGIFSFIIETFTPVRMLQPQDTTQAEQMYRQWLTDNADKDSAVLILGSSVYEQMARRVPVTLFGKGSRVLLFESSARIDGLSTVKVSRYGASYLCGAMSGGFDALVLSAVRNNPLLDESIMGFMAGYNAHHQEGKNAQVLYLADDESGWAMPDSAYRMMARRIRSSSTFREMVFPLLGGSDIGVLRAMNDEQNNLGLVIGMDVDQSALSPRVPFSMIIQTGQVLHDYLKDWLSGRDWPASRTLDMSQGAAQIMLHPSFYRHNTLMDYEYRDPDTFLNLYNRFIDEAVSKEQEYENN
;
A
#
# COMPACT_ATOMS: atom_id res chain seq x y z
N MET A 1 49.29 0.02 -39.73
CA MET A 1 49.13 -0.98 -38.67
C MET A 1 48.57 -0.38 -37.34
N LYS A 2 49.11 0.68 -36.77
CA LYS A 2 48.59 1.23 -35.48
C LYS A 2 47.10 1.68 -35.47
N ARG A 3 46.54 2.14 -36.60
CA ARG A 3 45.10 2.54 -36.70
C ARG A 3 44.15 1.35 -36.79
N ILE A 4 44.55 0.25 -37.47
CA ILE A 4 43.74 -0.97 -37.59
C ILE A 4 43.63 -1.69 -36.23
N ILE A 5 44.71 -1.72 -35.45
CA ILE A 5 44.72 -2.32 -34.10
C ILE A 5 43.77 -1.58 -33.16
N LYS A 6 43.74 -0.23 -33.21
CA LYS A 6 42.79 0.56 -32.38
C LYS A 6 41.32 0.29 -32.75
N THR A 7 41.03 0.13 -34.04
CA THR A 7 39.66 -0.14 -34.52
C THR A 7 39.19 -1.54 -34.10
N ILE A 8 40.07 -2.54 -34.16
CA ILE A 8 39.78 -3.92 -33.75
C ILE A 8 39.58 -3.98 -32.21
N THR A 9 40.38 -3.25 -31.41
CA THR A 9 40.21 -3.21 -29.94
C THR A 9 38.88 -2.54 -29.50
N VAL A 10 38.43 -1.50 -30.20
CA VAL A 10 37.14 -0.85 -29.95
C VAL A 10 35.99 -1.77 -30.39
N LEU A 11 36.11 -2.52 -31.47
CA LEU A 11 35.09 -3.47 -31.91
C LEU A 11 34.95 -4.66 -30.93
N LEU A 12 36.07 -5.14 -30.40
CA LEU A 12 36.09 -6.21 -29.38
C LEU A 12 35.51 -5.75 -28.03
N LEU A 13 35.63 -4.48 -27.67
CA LEU A 13 35.00 -3.93 -26.45
C LEU A 13 33.48 -3.73 -26.62
N LEU A 14 32.98 -3.48 -27.85
CA LEU A 14 31.55 -3.37 -28.12
C LEU A 14 30.86 -4.74 -28.17
N THR A 15 31.56 -5.81 -28.50
CA THR A 15 31.00 -7.18 -28.48
C THR A 15 31.04 -7.80 -27.07
N ALA A 16 31.87 -7.28 -26.16
CA ALA A 16 31.90 -7.73 -24.77
C ALA A 16 30.71 -7.20 -23.93
N CYS A 17 30.02 -6.14 -24.39
CA CYS A 17 28.82 -5.59 -23.74
C CYS A 17 27.51 -6.22 -24.22
N SER A 18 27.52 -7.19 -25.14
CA SER A 18 26.31 -7.82 -25.66
C SER A 18 26.12 -9.27 -25.23
N LYS A 19 26.80 -9.72 -24.19
CA LYS A 19 26.35 -10.92 -23.46
C LYS A 19 25.14 -10.53 -22.64
N ASP A 20 24.02 -11.02 -23.10
CA ASP A 20 22.72 -10.90 -22.48
C ASP A 20 22.82 -11.22 -20.97
N HIS A 21 22.86 -10.19 -20.14
CA HIS A 21 22.68 -10.36 -18.71
C HIS A 21 21.25 -10.85 -18.38
N SER A 22 20.35 -10.85 -19.37
CA SER A 22 18.99 -11.40 -19.25
C SER A 22 19.01 -12.88 -18.87
N ASP A 23 19.89 -13.69 -19.51
CA ASP A 23 19.96 -15.13 -19.22
C ASP A 23 20.46 -15.43 -17.81
N PHE A 24 21.40 -14.61 -17.28
CA PHE A 24 21.88 -14.78 -15.92
C PHE A 24 20.80 -14.39 -14.91
N LEU A 25 20.15 -13.26 -15.10
CA LEU A 25 19.06 -12.80 -14.24
C LEU A 25 17.84 -13.72 -14.37
N GLU A 26 17.52 -14.17 -15.57
CA GLU A 26 16.44 -15.13 -15.82
C GLU A 26 16.72 -16.48 -15.18
N GLY A 27 17.96 -16.98 -15.24
CA GLY A 27 18.38 -18.19 -14.56
C GLY A 27 18.28 -18.10 -13.03
N VAL A 28 18.76 -17.00 -12.46
CA VAL A 28 18.65 -16.73 -11.01
C VAL A 28 17.21 -16.60 -10.57
N THR A 29 16.39 -15.87 -11.31
CA THR A 29 14.97 -15.67 -10.97
C THR A 29 14.13 -16.93 -11.12
N ARG A 30 14.47 -17.83 -12.05
CA ARG A 30 13.80 -19.14 -12.19
C ARG A 30 14.07 -20.08 -11.02
N GLN A 31 15.21 -19.92 -10.33
CA GLN A 31 15.60 -20.72 -9.19
C GLN A 31 15.23 -20.06 -7.83
N ALA A 32 14.59 -18.88 -7.87
CA ALA A 32 14.20 -18.20 -6.64
C ALA A 32 13.23 -19.07 -5.82
N ALA A 33 13.57 -19.31 -4.57
CA ALA A 33 12.70 -20.04 -3.62
C ALA A 33 11.45 -19.22 -3.25
N VAL A 34 11.52 -17.90 -3.37
CA VAL A 34 10.43 -16.99 -3.05
C VAL A 34 9.91 -16.32 -4.33
N THR A 35 8.60 -16.30 -4.48
CA THR A 35 7.90 -15.57 -5.54
C THR A 35 6.87 -14.64 -4.93
N TYR A 36 6.85 -13.38 -5.37
CA TYR A 36 5.83 -12.39 -5.00
C TYR A 36 4.98 -12.04 -6.22
N LEU A 37 3.69 -12.28 -6.13
CA LEU A 37 2.72 -11.90 -7.14
C LEU A 37 2.16 -10.52 -6.78
N VAL A 38 2.63 -9.50 -7.49
CA VAL A 38 2.23 -8.10 -7.32
C VAL A 38 0.76 -7.94 -7.72
N THR A 39 0.06 -6.96 -7.16
CA THR A 39 -1.32 -6.65 -7.61
C THR A 39 -1.35 -6.21 -9.08
N PRO A 40 -2.48 -6.29 -9.79
CA PRO A 40 -2.57 -5.86 -11.19
C PRO A 40 -2.21 -4.39 -11.42
N ASN A 41 -2.27 -3.54 -10.39
CA ASN A 41 -1.89 -2.13 -10.47
C ASN A 41 -0.37 -1.93 -10.64
N GLY A 42 0.42 -2.96 -10.33
CA GLY A 42 1.87 -2.96 -10.53
C GLY A 42 2.64 -2.11 -9.52
N LEU A 43 3.96 -2.08 -9.72
CA LEU A 43 4.88 -1.22 -8.97
C LEU A 43 4.85 0.22 -9.51
N GLY A 44 5.29 1.18 -8.68
CA GLY A 44 5.30 2.61 -9.03
C GLY A 44 4.02 3.34 -8.63
N ASP A 45 3.24 2.78 -7.71
CA ASP A 45 2.01 3.39 -7.20
C ASP A 45 2.27 4.44 -6.10
N ASN A 46 3.53 4.63 -5.67
CA ASN A 46 3.93 5.47 -4.53
C ASN A 46 3.12 5.20 -3.25
N GLY A 47 2.70 3.94 -3.06
CA GLY A 47 1.84 3.50 -1.98
C GLY A 47 2.04 2.02 -1.67
N TYR A 48 0.96 1.26 -1.72
CA TYR A 48 0.86 -0.12 -1.27
C TYR A 48 1.88 -1.09 -1.90
N ASN A 49 1.95 -1.12 -3.25
CA ASN A 49 2.85 -2.06 -3.94
C ASN A 49 4.32 -1.68 -3.75
N ASP A 50 4.63 -0.40 -3.73
CA ASP A 50 6.00 0.08 -3.49
C ASP A 50 6.44 -0.19 -2.05
N ALA A 51 5.54 -0.05 -1.06
CA ALA A 51 5.79 -0.43 0.33
C ALA A 51 6.09 -1.94 0.46
N ALA A 52 5.28 -2.79 -0.20
CA ALA A 52 5.50 -4.23 -0.26
C ALA A 52 6.87 -4.58 -0.88
N ALA A 53 7.18 -3.98 -2.03
CA ALA A 53 8.45 -4.17 -2.72
C ALA A 53 9.64 -3.75 -1.86
N GLN A 54 9.55 -2.65 -1.12
CA GLN A 54 10.59 -2.18 -0.22
C GLN A 54 10.90 -3.19 0.89
N GLY A 55 9.88 -3.80 1.49
CA GLY A 55 10.07 -4.86 2.48
C GLY A 55 10.74 -6.11 1.88
N ILE A 56 10.36 -6.49 0.66
CA ILE A 56 10.99 -7.60 -0.07
C ILE A 56 12.45 -7.28 -0.41
N PHE A 57 12.76 -6.06 -0.85
CA PHE A 57 14.15 -5.66 -1.09
C PHE A 57 14.98 -5.66 0.19
N SER A 58 14.43 -5.22 1.32
CA SER A 58 15.09 -5.30 2.62
C SER A 58 15.41 -6.74 3.00
N PHE A 59 14.47 -7.67 2.79
CA PHE A 59 14.70 -9.10 2.99
C PHE A 59 15.81 -9.65 2.10
N ILE A 60 15.82 -9.31 0.79
CA ILE A 60 16.87 -9.74 -0.14
C ILE A 60 18.25 -9.24 0.32
N ILE A 61 18.36 -7.96 0.70
CA ILE A 61 19.61 -7.35 1.12
C ILE A 61 20.12 -8.00 2.42
N GLU A 62 19.23 -8.28 3.37
CA GLU A 62 19.61 -8.86 4.66
C GLU A 62 19.99 -10.34 4.56
N THR A 63 19.29 -11.11 3.72
CA THR A 63 19.40 -12.59 3.71
C THR A 63 20.10 -13.16 2.48
N PHE A 64 20.34 -12.33 1.47
CA PHE A 64 20.82 -12.74 0.14
C PHE A 64 19.93 -13.80 -0.53
N THR A 65 18.66 -13.91 -0.11
CA THR A 65 17.70 -14.84 -0.69
C THR A 65 17.03 -14.19 -1.90
N PRO A 66 17.15 -14.73 -3.11
CA PRO A 66 16.55 -14.14 -4.28
C PRO A 66 15.03 -14.27 -4.25
N VAL A 67 14.33 -13.21 -4.64
CA VAL A 67 12.88 -13.16 -4.78
C VAL A 67 12.51 -12.83 -6.21
N ARG A 68 11.63 -13.62 -6.81
CA ARG A 68 11.04 -13.34 -8.12
C ARG A 68 9.76 -12.53 -7.95
N MET A 69 9.70 -11.35 -8.55
CA MET A 69 8.47 -10.54 -8.62
C MET A 69 7.75 -10.79 -9.94
N LEU A 70 6.47 -11.15 -9.87
CA LEU A 70 5.59 -11.34 -11.02
C LEU A 70 4.55 -10.21 -11.04
N GLN A 71 4.46 -9.49 -12.14
CA GLN A 71 3.51 -8.39 -12.33
C GLN A 71 2.48 -8.78 -13.39
N PRO A 72 1.32 -9.32 -13.00
CA PRO A 72 0.25 -9.62 -13.94
C PRO A 72 -0.43 -8.33 -14.41
N GLN A 73 -0.93 -8.34 -15.64
CA GLN A 73 -1.70 -7.22 -16.21
C GLN A 73 -3.15 -7.21 -15.71
N ASP A 74 -3.67 -8.38 -15.34
CA ASP A 74 -5.02 -8.58 -14.83
C ASP A 74 -5.11 -9.85 -13.97
N THR A 75 -6.27 -10.09 -13.38
CA THR A 75 -6.53 -11.26 -12.54
C THR A 75 -6.51 -12.58 -13.31
N THR A 76 -6.78 -12.58 -14.61
CA THR A 76 -6.71 -13.77 -15.46
C THR A 76 -5.26 -14.20 -15.65
N GLN A 77 -4.38 -13.27 -15.98
CA GLN A 77 -2.95 -13.54 -16.07
C GLN A 77 -2.37 -13.94 -14.71
N ALA A 78 -2.83 -13.30 -13.62
CA ALA A 78 -2.45 -13.69 -12.27
C ALA A 78 -2.79 -15.15 -11.96
N GLU A 79 -4.00 -15.62 -12.34
CA GLU A 79 -4.40 -17.01 -12.14
C GLU A 79 -3.55 -17.98 -12.96
N GLN A 80 -3.17 -17.63 -14.19
CA GLN A 80 -2.26 -18.44 -15.01
C GLN A 80 -0.88 -18.56 -14.33
N MET A 81 -0.33 -17.44 -13.85
CA MET A 81 0.96 -17.43 -13.13
C MET A 81 0.89 -18.23 -11.83
N TYR A 82 -0.22 -18.15 -11.10
CA TYR A 82 -0.45 -18.93 -9.88
C TYR A 82 -0.50 -20.43 -10.15
N ARG A 83 -1.28 -20.87 -11.13
CA ARG A 83 -1.36 -22.28 -11.55
C ARG A 83 -0.01 -22.82 -12.02
N GLN A 84 0.73 -22.02 -12.80
CA GLN A 84 2.06 -22.38 -13.25
C GLN A 84 3.02 -22.52 -12.06
N TRP A 85 2.99 -21.57 -11.12
CA TRP A 85 3.82 -21.65 -9.91
C TRP A 85 3.53 -22.90 -9.08
N LEU A 86 2.26 -23.26 -8.88
CA LEU A 86 1.87 -24.48 -8.18
C LEU A 86 2.42 -25.73 -8.87
N THR A 87 2.32 -25.77 -10.20
CA THR A 87 2.85 -26.90 -10.99
C THR A 87 4.38 -27.01 -10.89
N ASP A 88 5.09 -25.89 -11.03
CA ASP A 88 6.55 -25.83 -11.03
C ASP A 88 7.20 -26.11 -9.67
N ASN A 89 6.41 -26.02 -8.60
CA ASN A 89 6.90 -26.15 -7.22
C ASN A 89 6.19 -27.27 -6.43
N ALA A 90 5.36 -28.08 -7.07
CA ALA A 90 4.58 -29.12 -6.40
C ALA A 90 5.44 -30.15 -5.63
N ASP A 91 6.62 -30.48 -6.15
CA ASP A 91 7.55 -31.47 -5.62
C ASP A 91 8.78 -30.85 -4.90
N LYS A 92 8.84 -29.52 -4.77
CA LYS A 92 9.96 -28.85 -4.12
C LYS A 92 9.82 -28.89 -2.60
N ASP A 93 10.94 -29.10 -1.92
CA ASP A 93 11.00 -29.15 -0.46
C ASP A 93 10.74 -27.79 0.20
N SER A 94 11.08 -26.73 -0.49
CA SER A 94 10.93 -25.36 0.06
C SER A 94 10.71 -24.37 -1.08
N ALA A 95 9.50 -23.80 -1.14
CA ALA A 95 9.14 -22.73 -2.07
C ALA A 95 8.06 -21.84 -1.44
N VAL A 96 8.17 -20.54 -1.66
CA VAL A 96 7.20 -19.56 -1.12
C VAL A 96 6.55 -18.81 -2.27
N LEU A 97 5.22 -18.70 -2.19
CA LEU A 97 4.46 -17.75 -2.98
C LEU A 97 3.73 -16.78 -2.07
N ILE A 98 3.88 -15.50 -2.34
CA ILE A 98 3.07 -14.46 -1.73
C ILE A 98 2.10 -13.92 -2.79
N LEU A 99 0.82 -14.03 -2.51
CA LEU A 99 -0.27 -13.39 -3.25
C LEU A 99 -0.48 -12.01 -2.63
N GLY A 100 -0.07 -10.96 -3.32
CA GLY A 100 0.18 -9.63 -2.76
C GLY A 100 -1.06 -8.82 -2.37
N SER A 101 -2.28 -9.35 -2.50
CA SER A 101 -3.50 -8.63 -2.12
C SER A 101 -4.71 -9.55 -2.07
N SER A 102 -5.77 -9.13 -1.33
CA SER A 102 -7.09 -9.76 -1.28
C SER A 102 -7.78 -9.89 -2.65
N VAL A 103 -7.38 -9.13 -3.65
CA VAL A 103 -7.87 -9.27 -5.04
C VAL A 103 -7.68 -10.72 -5.56
N TYR A 104 -6.70 -11.45 -5.01
CA TYR A 104 -6.42 -12.84 -5.34
C TYR A 104 -7.19 -13.87 -4.51
N GLU A 105 -8.03 -13.46 -3.56
CA GLU A 105 -8.74 -14.38 -2.67
C GLU A 105 -9.65 -15.34 -3.44
N GLN A 106 -10.44 -14.84 -4.38
CA GLN A 106 -11.33 -15.68 -5.19
C GLN A 106 -10.54 -16.66 -6.06
N MET A 107 -9.42 -16.25 -6.59
CA MET A 107 -8.50 -17.12 -7.32
C MET A 107 -7.95 -18.24 -6.42
N ALA A 108 -7.47 -17.87 -5.23
CA ALA A 108 -6.94 -18.84 -4.26
C ALA A 108 -7.98 -19.86 -3.79
N ARG A 109 -9.26 -19.45 -3.64
CA ARG A 109 -10.37 -20.35 -3.32
C ARG A 109 -10.70 -21.32 -4.45
N ARG A 110 -10.62 -20.87 -5.73
CA ARG A 110 -10.93 -21.71 -6.89
C ARG A 110 -9.82 -22.70 -7.23
N VAL A 111 -8.59 -22.35 -6.93
CA VAL A 111 -7.41 -23.14 -7.28
C VAL A 111 -6.74 -23.64 -6.01
N PRO A 112 -7.03 -24.88 -5.56
CA PRO A 112 -6.48 -25.42 -4.32
C PRO A 112 -4.95 -25.47 -4.34
N VAL A 113 -4.34 -25.19 -3.19
CA VAL A 113 -2.92 -25.35 -3.00
C VAL A 113 -2.60 -26.85 -2.81
N THR A 114 -1.71 -27.36 -3.65
CA THR A 114 -1.19 -28.73 -3.55
C THR A 114 0.33 -28.70 -3.51
N LEU A 115 0.90 -28.52 -2.32
CA LEU A 115 2.33 -28.55 -2.08
C LEU A 115 2.68 -29.70 -1.17
N PHE A 116 3.70 -30.47 -1.54
CA PHE A 116 4.13 -31.66 -0.80
C PHE A 116 5.38 -31.40 0.06
N GLY A 117 6.14 -30.33 -0.23
CA GLY A 117 7.33 -29.97 0.51
C GLY A 117 7.01 -29.32 1.86
N LYS A 118 7.63 -29.82 2.94
CA LYS A 118 7.41 -29.32 4.31
C LYS A 118 7.77 -27.84 4.51
N GLY A 119 8.70 -27.31 3.71
CA GLY A 119 9.12 -25.91 3.73
C GLY A 119 8.36 -25.02 2.76
N SER A 120 7.48 -25.60 1.92
CA SER A 120 6.72 -24.81 0.93
C SER A 120 5.50 -24.15 1.58
N ARG A 121 5.24 -22.88 1.21
CA ARG A 121 4.17 -22.05 1.80
C ARG A 121 3.53 -21.15 0.74
N VAL A 122 2.24 -20.90 0.90
CA VAL A 122 1.53 -19.83 0.18
C VAL A 122 0.94 -18.87 1.19
N LEU A 123 1.20 -17.57 1.03
CA LEU A 123 0.63 -16.49 1.83
C LEU A 123 -0.31 -15.66 0.96
N LEU A 124 -1.53 -15.46 1.41
CA LEU A 124 -2.43 -14.44 0.85
C LEU A 124 -2.40 -13.21 1.78
N PHE A 125 -1.95 -12.09 1.23
CA PHE A 125 -1.87 -10.83 1.94
C PHE A 125 -3.19 -10.04 1.84
N GLU A 126 -3.49 -9.26 2.88
CA GLU A 126 -4.72 -8.44 3.00
C GLU A 126 -6.02 -9.26 3.00
N SER A 127 -5.98 -10.44 3.59
CA SER A 127 -7.17 -11.27 3.77
C SER A 127 -7.20 -11.88 5.16
N SER A 128 -8.37 -11.90 5.79
CA SER A 128 -8.65 -12.65 7.03
C SER A 128 -9.35 -14.00 6.74
N ALA A 129 -9.56 -14.33 5.48
CA ALA A 129 -10.23 -15.56 5.08
C ALA A 129 -9.43 -16.79 5.49
N ARG A 130 -10.11 -17.85 5.94
CA ARG A 130 -9.49 -19.16 6.08
C ARG A 130 -9.64 -19.93 4.78
N ILE A 131 -8.51 -20.28 4.17
CA ILE A 131 -8.45 -21.02 2.91
C ILE A 131 -7.50 -22.20 3.11
N ASP A 132 -7.97 -23.41 2.80
CA ASP A 132 -7.20 -24.61 3.00
C ASP A 132 -5.87 -24.59 2.21
N GLY A 133 -4.79 -24.99 2.87
CA GLY A 133 -3.47 -25.12 2.28
C GLY A 133 -2.65 -23.83 2.19
N LEU A 134 -3.18 -22.66 2.59
CA LEU A 134 -2.43 -21.41 2.62
C LEU A 134 -2.63 -20.65 3.93
N SER A 135 -1.70 -19.74 4.21
CA SER A 135 -1.81 -18.77 5.30
C SER A 135 -2.38 -17.46 4.80
N THR A 136 -3.11 -16.75 5.65
CA THR A 136 -3.60 -15.41 5.36
C THR A 136 -3.14 -14.41 6.40
N VAL A 137 -2.88 -13.17 6.00
CA VAL A 137 -2.60 -12.06 6.89
C VAL A 137 -3.34 -10.82 6.43
N LYS A 138 -3.99 -10.14 7.38
CA LYS A 138 -4.64 -8.85 7.20
C LYS A 138 -3.98 -7.84 8.12
N VAL A 139 -3.79 -6.61 7.65
CA VAL A 139 -3.51 -5.47 8.52
C VAL A 139 -4.83 -4.73 8.74
N SER A 140 -5.27 -4.65 9.99
CA SER A 140 -6.45 -3.86 10.35
C SER A 140 -6.19 -2.39 10.10
N ARG A 141 -7.15 -1.73 9.51
CA ARG A 141 -7.11 -0.30 9.18
C ARG A 141 -8.07 0.53 10.01
N TYR A 142 -8.94 -0.14 10.77
CA TYR A 142 -10.02 0.54 11.48
C TYR A 142 -9.49 1.60 12.46
N GLY A 143 -8.56 1.22 13.34
CA GLY A 143 -8.03 2.11 14.37
C GLY A 143 -7.24 3.28 13.79
N ALA A 144 -6.35 3.03 12.83
CA ALA A 144 -5.58 4.08 12.16
C ALA A 144 -6.51 5.06 11.41
N SER A 145 -7.55 4.54 10.76
CA SER A 145 -8.57 5.36 10.10
C SER A 145 -9.42 6.13 11.11
N TYR A 146 -9.77 5.52 12.25
CA TYR A 146 -10.45 6.21 13.37
C TYR A 146 -9.64 7.42 13.83
N LEU A 147 -8.34 7.23 14.04
CA LEU A 147 -7.43 8.30 14.45
C LEU A 147 -7.37 9.41 13.39
N CYS A 148 -7.29 9.06 12.09
CA CYS A 148 -7.37 10.02 11.00
C CYS A 148 -8.66 10.84 11.05
N GLY A 149 -9.79 10.19 11.27
CA GLY A 149 -11.10 10.85 11.40
C GLY A 149 -11.18 11.79 12.59
N ALA A 150 -10.75 11.33 13.78
CA ALA A 150 -10.72 12.13 15.01
C ALA A 150 -9.83 13.38 14.86
N MET A 151 -8.64 13.23 14.23
CA MET A 151 -7.73 14.35 13.96
C MET A 151 -8.26 15.31 12.90
N SER A 152 -9.22 14.90 12.10
CA SER A 152 -9.84 15.71 11.04
C SER A 152 -11.06 16.51 11.52
N GLY A 153 -11.48 16.36 12.75
CA GLY A 153 -12.74 16.93 13.27
C GLY A 153 -12.89 18.45 13.22
N GLY A 154 -11.80 19.19 13.02
CA GLY A 154 -11.80 20.64 12.80
C GLY A 154 -12.10 21.07 11.35
N PHE A 155 -12.21 20.13 10.41
CA PHE A 155 -12.44 20.38 8.99
C PHE A 155 -13.78 19.79 8.53
N ASP A 156 -14.32 20.27 7.42
CA ASP A 156 -15.15 19.42 6.59
C ASP A 156 -14.26 18.32 6.01
N ALA A 157 -14.75 17.09 5.94
CA ALA A 157 -13.97 15.96 5.53
C ALA A 157 -14.51 15.30 4.25
N LEU A 158 -13.59 14.87 3.40
CA LEU A 158 -13.89 14.13 2.18
C LEU A 158 -13.13 12.81 2.16
N VAL A 159 -13.86 11.71 2.25
CA VAL A 159 -13.30 10.39 2.00
C VAL A 159 -13.49 10.06 0.53
N LEU A 160 -12.40 9.75 -0.16
CA LEU A 160 -12.43 9.26 -1.54
C LEU A 160 -12.06 7.79 -1.55
N SER A 161 -12.93 6.94 -2.06
CA SER A 161 -12.70 5.50 -2.17
C SER A 161 -12.52 5.10 -3.63
N ALA A 162 -11.56 4.20 -3.91
CA ALA A 162 -11.32 3.70 -5.25
C ALA A 162 -12.55 2.99 -5.82
N VAL A 163 -13.19 2.15 -5.02
CA VAL A 163 -14.29 1.28 -5.43
C VAL A 163 -15.28 1.07 -4.29
N ARG A 164 -16.50 0.67 -4.64
CA ARG A 164 -17.55 0.30 -3.67
C ARG A 164 -17.42 -1.16 -3.23
N ASN A 165 -17.93 -1.45 -2.02
CA ASN A 165 -18.06 -2.82 -1.52
C ASN A 165 -16.73 -3.59 -1.46
N ASN A 166 -15.64 -2.90 -1.19
CA ASN A 166 -14.35 -3.52 -0.91
C ASN A 166 -14.15 -3.57 0.61
N PRO A 167 -14.02 -4.77 1.23
CA PRO A 167 -13.99 -4.90 2.68
C PRO A 167 -12.89 -4.11 3.38
N LEU A 168 -11.70 -3.96 2.76
CA LEU A 168 -10.60 -3.18 3.34
C LEU A 168 -10.89 -1.68 3.31
N LEU A 169 -11.48 -1.19 2.21
CA LEU A 169 -11.88 0.21 2.09
C LEU A 169 -13.07 0.53 2.99
N ASP A 170 -14.05 -0.38 3.06
CA ASP A 170 -15.22 -0.22 3.92
C ASP A 170 -14.81 -0.15 5.39
N GLU A 171 -13.86 -0.97 5.84
CA GLU A 171 -13.26 -0.90 7.17
C GLU A 171 -12.61 0.46 7.44
N SER A 172 -11.81 0.96 6.48
CA SER A 172 -11.16 2.28 6.59
C SER A 172 -12.18 3.41 6.62
N ILE A 173 -13.23 3.34 5.79
CA ILE A 173 -14.32 4.31 5.78
C ILE A 173 -15.07 4.30 7.12
N MET A 174 -15.41 3.10 7.64
CA MET A 174 -16.10 2.96 8.92
C MET A 174 -15.28 3.53 10.07
N GLY A 175 -13.98 3.20 10.14
CA GLY A 175 -13.08 3.74 11.15
C GLY A 175 -13.00 5.26 11.08
N PHE A 176 -12.73 5.82 9.90
CA PHE A 176 -12.64 7.27 9.71
C PHE A 176 -13.94 7.97 10.12
N MET A 177 -15.08 7.49 9.62
CA MET A 177 -16.38 8.10 9.93
C MET A 177 -16.73 7.99 11.42
N ALA A 178 -16.36 6.90 12.08
CA ALA A 178 -16.56 6.74 13.52
C ALA A 178 -15.73 7.77 14.32
N GLY A 179 -14.43 7.90 14.01
CA GLY A 179 -13.56 8.88 14.66
C GLY A 179 -13.98 10.33 14.39
N TYR A 180 -14.32 10.62 13.13
CA TYR A 180 -14.80 11.95 12.73
C TYR A 180 -16.10 12.30 13.47
N ASN A 181 -17.11 11.42 13.48
CA ASN A 181 -18.40 11.68 14.12
C ASN A 181 -18.30 11.82 15.64
N ALA A 182 -17.32 11.18 16.27
CA ALA A 182 -17.08 11.30 17.71
C ALA A 182 -16.46 12.66 18.09
N HIS A 183 -15.71 13.30 17.17
CA HIS A 183 -14.83 14.42 17.52
C HIS A 183 -14.96 15.66 16.60
N HIS A 184 -15.88 15.65 15.62
CA HIS A 184 -16.04 16.81 14.73
C HIS A 184 -16.63 18.04 15.46
N GLN A 185 -16.21 19.20 15.05
CA GLN A 185 -16.75 20.46 15.52
C GLN A 185 -18.16 20.69 14.96
N GLU A 186 -18.99 21.42 15.72
CA GLU A 186 -20.34 21.79 15.27
C GLU A 186 -20.31 22.51 13.90
N GLY A 187 -21.21 22.10 13.02
CA GLY A 187 -21.31 22.65 11.65
C GLY A 187 -20.34 22.03 10.64
N LYS A 188 -19.49 21.08 11.05
CA LYS A 188 -18.62 20.33 10.15
C LYS A 188 -19.28 19.04 9.67
N ASN A 189 -18.99 18.62 8.44
CA ASN A 189 -19.58 17.44 7.82
C ASN A 189 -18.53 16.60 7.13
N ALA A 190 -18.76 15.28 7.05
CA ALA A 190 -17.96 14.36 6.27
C ALA A 190 -18.77 13.77 5.11
N GLN A 191 -18.13 13.58 3.98
CA GLN A 191 -18.73 12.99 2.78
C GLN A 191 -17.85 11.87 2.25
N VAL A 192 -18.49 10.79 1.75
CA VAL A 192 -17.81 9.69 1.05
C VAL A 192 -18.15 9.74 -0.42
N LEU A 193 -17.15 9.74 -1.28
CA LEU A 193 -17.27 9.63 -2.74
C LEU A 193 -16.48 8.45 -3.25
N TYR A 194 -16.93 7.87 -4.36
CA TYR A 194 -16.31 6.72 -5.00
C TYR A 194 -15.81 7.10 -6.39
N LEU A 195 -14.59 6.64 -6.74
CA LEU A 195 -13.97 6.96 -8.01
C LEU A 195 -14.52 6.10 -9.14
N ALA A 196 -14.79 4.82 -8.85
CA ALA A 196 -15.38 3.86 -9.78
C ALA A 196 -16.33 2.90 -9.05
N ASP A 197 -17.11 2.13 -9.83
CA ASP A 197 -17.97 1.06 -9.31
C ASP A 197 -17.28 -0.32 -9.36
N ASP A 198 -16.07 -0.40 -9.91
CA ASP A 198 -15.26 -1.60 -10.05
C ASP A 198 -13.78 -1.36 -9.71
N GLU A 199 -12.97 -2.41 -9.76
CA GLU A 199 -11.53 -2.38 -9.41
C GLU A 199 -10.68 -1.45 -10.29
N SER A 200 -11.22 -0.86 -11.37
CA SER A 200 -10.50 0.12 -12.18
C SER A 200 -10.14 1.38 -11.40
N GLY A 201 -10.91 1.71 -10.34
CA GLY A 201 -10.68 2.88 -9.49
C GLY A 201 -9.28 2.94 -8.86
N TRP A 202 -8.60 1.83 -8.69
CA TRP A 202 -7.25 1.78 -8.17
C TRP A 202 -6.17 2.38 -9.11
N ALA A 203 -6.46 2.48 -10.41
CA ALA A 203 -5.49 2.89 -11.44
C ALA A 203 -6.04 4.00 -12.35
N MET A 204 -6.79 4.96 -11.79
CA MET A 204 -7.40 6.08 -12.54
C MET A 204 -6.93 7.46 -12.04
N PRO A 205 -5.61 7.76 -11.97
CA PRO A 205 -5.10 9.00 -11.38
C PRO A 205 -5.64 10.25 -12.08
N ASP A 206 -5.83 10.24 -13.40
CA ASP A 206 -6.38 11.37 -14.12
C ASP A 206 -7.88 11.61 -13.81
N SER A 207 -8.63 10.56 -13.49
CA SER A 207 -10.03 10.71 -13.06
C SER A 207 -10.09 11.26 -11.63
N ALA A 208 -9.24 10.79 -10.73
CA ALA A 208 -9.09 11.33 -9.39
C ALA A 208 -8.69 12.81 -9.43
N TYR A 209 -7.72 13.17 -10.28
CA TYR A 209 -7.35 14.57 -10.52
C TYR A 209 -8.54 15.41 -10.96
N ARG A 210 -9.26 15.00 -12.00
CA ARG A 210 -10.42 15.75 -12.53
C ARG A 210 -11.54 15.90 -11.50
N MET A 211 -11.79 14.85 -10.70
CA MET A 211 -12.78 14.89 -9.61
C MET A 211 -12.40 15.95 -8.58
N MET A 212 -11.18 15.89 -8.06
CA MET A 212 -10.67 16.83 -7.06
C MET A 212 -10.58 18.26 -7.58
N ALA A 213 -9.98 18.47 -8.76
CA ALA A 213 -9.85 19.80 -9.37
C ALA A 213 -11.22 20.45 -9.57
N ARG A 214 -12.24 19.71 -10.02
CA ARG A 214 -13.62 20.21 -10.14
C ARG A 214 -14.18 20.62 -8.78
N ARG A 215 -13.98 19.80 -7.74
CA ARG A 215 -14.46 20.11 -6.40
C ARG A 215 -13.80 21.35 -5.83
N ILE A 216 -12.48 21.49 -5.96
CA ILE A 216 -11.74 22.66 -5.49
C ILE A 216 -12.23 23.91 -6.22
N ARG A 217 -12.37 23.87 -7.55
CA ARG A 217 -12.84 25.01 -8.37
C ARG A 217 -14.28 25.41 -8.10
N SER A 218 -15.14 24.49 -7.66
CA SER A 218 -16.53 24.77 -7.33
C SER A 218 -16.70 25.51 -6.00
N SER A 219 -15.66 25.59 -5.19
CA SER A 219 -15.64 26.30 -3.92
C SER A 219 -14.96 27.67 -4.06
N SER A 220 -15.45 28.68 -3.37
CA SER A 220 -14.78 29.98 -3.27
C SER A 220 -13.43 29.87 -2.55
N THR A 221 -13.35 28.99 -1.58
CA THR A 221 -12.13 28.59 -0.87
C THR A 221 -12.32 27.16 -0.39
N PHE A 222 -11.55 26.21 -0.94
CA PHE A 222 -11.61 24.82 -0.53
C PHE A 222 -10.85 24.61 0.78
N ARG A 223 -11.48 24.02 1.80
CA ARG A 223 -10.93 23.85 3.15
C ARG A 223 -11.25 22.48 3.74
N GLU A 224 -11.25 21.43 2.94
CA GLU A 224 -11.57 20.10 3.42
C GLU A 224 -10.30 19.31 3.81
N MET A 225 -10.44 18.38 4.75
CA MET A 225 -9.48 17.30 4.96
C MET A 225 -9.85 16.13 4.06
N VAL A 226 -8.97 15.78 3.14
CA VAL A 226 -9.19 14.70 2.16
C VAL A 226 -8.53 13.42 2.64
N PHE A 227 -9.28 12.33 2.72
CA PHE A 227 -8.78 10.99 3.03
C PHE A 227 -8.89 10.11 1.78
N PRO A 228 -7.79 9.94 1.00
CA PRO A 228 -7.83 9.28 -0.31
C PRO A 228 -7.52 7.79 -0.19
N LEU A 229 -8.52 6.95 -0.13
CA LEU A 229 -8.43 5.48 -0.16
C LEU A 229 -8.42 4.98 -1.60
N LEU A 230 -7.41 5.38 -2.40
CA LEU A 230 -7.42 5.27 -3.85
C LEU A 230 -6.26 4.44 -4.44
N GLY A 231 -5.31 3.97 -3.60
CA GLY A 231 -4.11 3.29 -4.08
C GLY A 231 -3.37 4.14 -5.13
N GLY A 232 -2.99 3.56 -6.28
CA GLY A 232 -2.26 4.30 -7.32
C GLY A 232 -3.00 5.52 -7.92
N SER A 233 -4.30 5.67 -7.64
CA SER A 233 -5.06 6.86 -8.08
C SER A 233 -4.91 8.05 -7.15
N ASP A 234 -4.36 7.91 -5.94
CA ASP A 234 -4.21 9.00 -4.97
C ASP A 234 -3.26 10.11 -5.45
N ILE A 235 -2.27 9.77 -6.27
CA ILE A 235 -1.38 10.74 -6.91
C ILE A 235 -2.15 11.81 -7.71
N GLY A 236 -3.30 11.45 -8.27
CA GLY A 236 -4.20 12.40 -8.94
C GLY A 236 -4.79 13.41 -7.97
N VAL A 237 -5.16 12.97 -6.77
CA VAL A 237 -5.63 13.87 -5.70
C VAL A 237 -4.52 14.82 -5.27
N LEU A 238 -3.32 14.29 -4.98
CA LEU A 238 -2.17 15.10 -4.58
C LEU A 238 -1.81 16.16 -5.63
N ARG A 239 -1.83 15.80 -6.92
CA ARG A 239 -1.63 16.75 -8.03
C ARG A 239 -2.69 17.86 -8.03
N ALA A 240 -3.98 17.51 -7.93
CA ALA A 240 -5.04 18.51 -7.90
C ALA A 240 -4.92 19.43 -6.68
N MET A 241 -4.57 18.87 -5.52
CA MET A 241 -4.34 19.66 -4.31
C MET A 241 -3.16 20.63 -4.44
N ASN A 242 -2.15 20.31 -5.25
CA ASN A 242 -1.00 21.18 -5.50
C ASN A 242 -1.29 22.24 -6.59
N ASP A 243 -2.00 21.86 -7.66
CA ASP A 243 -2.16 22.69 -8.86
C ASP A 243 -3.22 23.79 -8.69
N GLU A 244 -4.25 23.56 -7.86
CA GLU A 244 -5.40 24.45 -7.75
C GLU A 244 -5.14 25.61 -6.77
N GLN A 245 -5.37 26.85 -7.24
CA GLN A 245 -5.00 28.07 -6.50
C GLN A 245 -5.88 28.37 -5.29
N ASN A 246 -7.20 28.08 -5.36
CA ASN A 246 -8.16 28.39 -4.29
C ASN A 246 -8.24 27.26 -3.24
N ASN A 247 -7.10 26.63 -2.95
CA ASN A 247 -7.02 25.46 -2.12
C ASN A 247 -6.31 25.76 -0.78
N LEU A 248 -7.07 25.69 0.31
CA LEU A 248 -6.57 25.68 1.69
C LEU A 248 -6.81 24.32 2.38
N GLY A 249 -7.28 23.33 1.63
CA GLY A 249 -7.51 21.98 2.13
C GLY A 249 -6.23 21.23 2.39
N LEU A 250 -6.35 20.13 3.12
CA LEU A 250 -5.29 19.19 3.46
C LEU A 250 -5.61 17.80 2.93
N VAL A 251 -4.60 16.98 2.80
CA VAL A 251 -4.74 15.59 2.36
C VAL A 251 -3.95 14.66 3.28
N ILE A 252 -4.57 13.58 3.71
CA ILE A 252 -3.92 12.54 4.50
C ILE A 252 -3.12 11.66 3.55
N GLY A 253 -1.81 11.49 3.79
CA GLY A 253 -1.00 10.55 3.03
C GLY A 253 -1.39 9.09 3.32
N MET A 254 -1.18 8.20 2.35
CA MET A 254 -1.60 6.81 2.42
C MET A 254 -0.45 5.84 2.19
N ASP A 255 -0.47 4.74 2.94
CA ASP A 255 0.42 3.57 2.87
C ASP A 255 1.89 3.85 3.15
N VAL A 256 2.44 4.97 2.68
CA VAL A 256 3.81 5.44 2.88
C VAL A 256 3.85 6.92 3.25
N ASP A 257 5.02 7.42 3.65
CA ASP A 257 5.22 8.87 3.82
C ASP A 257 5.08 9.59 2.48
N GLN A 258 3.97 10.30 2.30
CA GLN A 258 3.67 11.09 1.11
C GLN A 258 3.95 12.59 1.28
N SER A 259 4.58 13.01 2.37
CA SER A 259 4.86 14.44 2.64
C SER A 259 5.75 15.10 1.58
N ALA A 260 6.59 14.31 0.90
CA ALA A 260 7.43 14.80 -0.20
C ALA A 260 6.64 15.08 -1.49
N LEU A 261 5.45 14.51 -1.64
CA LEU A 261 4.61 14.65 -2.84
C LEU A 261 3.73 15.90 -2.80
N SER A 262 3.40 16.37 -1.59
CA SER A 262 2.58 17.57 -1.42
C SER A 262 2.87 18.29 -0.09
N PRO A 263 3.02 19.62 -0.10
CA PRO A 263 3.11 20.42 1.12
C PRO A 263 1.79 20.49 1.90
N ARG A 264 0.74 19.83 1.40
CA ARG A 264 -0.58 19.77 2.04
C ARG A 264 -0.82 18.48 2.81
N VAL A 265 0.20 17.63 2.98
CA VAL A 265 0.16 16.39 3.77
C VAL A 265 0.67 16.68 5.19
N PRO A 266 -0.20 16.86 6.20
CA PRO A 266 0.20 17.09 7.57
C PRO A 266 0.64 15.80 8.27
N PHE A 267 0.08 14.67 7.87
CA PHE A 267 0.40 13.33 8.35
C PHE A 267 0.01 12.28 7.32
N SER A 268 0.60 11.10 7.44
CA SER A 268 0.27 9.93 6.61
C SER A 268 -0.18 8.76 7.48
N MET A 269 -1.20 8.02 7.01
CA MET A 269 -1.55 6.71 7.53
C MET A 269 -0.64 5.68 6.87
N ILE A 270 0.26 5.10 7.65
CA ILE A 270 1.23 4.12 7.18
C ILE A 270 0.71 2.71 7.47
N ILE A 271 0.62 1.91 6.43
CA ILE A 271 0.38 0.46 6.56
C ILE A 271 1.73 -0.24 6.40
N GLN A 272 2.14 -0.98 7.40
CA GLN A 272 3.47 -1.61 7.46
C GLN A 272 3.57 -2.87 6.57
N THR A 273 2.99 -2.82 5.37
CA THR A 273 2.94 -3.91 4.40
C THR A 273 4.31 -4.53 4.17
N GLY A 274 5.33 -3.69 3.92
CA GLY A 274 6.69 -4.15 3.69
C GLY A 274 7.30 -4.85 4.90
N GLN A 275 7.12 -4.30 6.10
CA GLN A 275 7.64 -4.90 7.34
C GLN A 275 6.96 -6.24 7.62
N VAL A 276 5.65 -6.32 7.46
CA VAL A 276 4.90 -7.57 7.66
C VAL A 276 5.38 -8.66 6.70
N LEU A 277 5.53 -8.34 5.41
CA LEU A 277 6.05 -9.28 4.41
C LEU A 277 7.48 -9.73 4.72
N HIS A 278 8.35 -8.78 5.09
CA HIS A 278 9.72 -9.07 5.53
C HIS A 278 9.74 -10.05 6.69
N ASP A 279 8.91 -9.84 7.72
CA ASP A 279 8.87 -10.69 8.91
C ASP A 279 8.35 -12.09 8.59
N TYR A 280 7.31 -12.23 7.77
CA TYR A 280 6.82 -13.53 7.29
C TYR A 280 7.91 -14.30 6.51
N LEU A 281 8.64 -13.63 5.64
CA LEU A 281 9.75 -14.24 4.90
C LEU A 281 10.90 -14.66 5.82
N LYS A 282 11.21 -13.88 6.85
CA LYS A 282 12.22 -14.27 7.86
C LYS A 282 11.75 -15.43 8.72
N ASP A 283 10.48 -15.49 9.07
CA ASP A 283 9.89 -16.62 9.79
C ASP A 283 10.02 -17.90 8.97
N TRP A 284 9.67 -17.84 7.68
CA TRP A 284 9.85 -18.98 6.78
C TRP A 284 11.31 -19.42 6.68
N LEU A 285 12.24 -18.48 6.45
CA LEU A 285 13.67 -18.78 6.32
C LEU A 285 14.24 -19.43 7.60
N SER A 286 13.72 -19.07 8.77
CA SER A 286 14.11 -19.67 10.07
C SER A 286 13.37 -20.98 10.39
N GLY A 287 12.51 -21.47 9.51
CA GLY A 287 11.71 -22.68 9.70
C GLY A 287 10.53 -22.52 10.65
N ARG A 288 10.14 -21.30 10.98
CA ARG A 288 8.93 -21.04 11.79
C ARG A 288 7.68 -21.20 10.97
N ASP A 289 6.65 -21.81 11.55
CA ASP A 289 5.36 -21.97 10.89
C ASP A 289 4.56 -20.65 10.88
N TRP A 290 3.83 -20.44 9.80
CA TRP A 290 2.87 -19.33 9.70
C TRP A 290 1.51 -19.76 10.26
N PRO A 291 0.80 -18.87 10.96
CA PRO A 291 -0.58 -19.16 11.37
C PRO A 291 -1.48 -19.29 10.13
N ALA A 292 -2.56 -20.08 10.25
CA ALA A 292 -3.52 -20.25 9.16
C ALA A 292 -4.21 -18.94 8.78
N SER A 293 -4.46 -18.07 9.77
CA SER A 293 -4.94 -16.71 9.55
C SER A 293 -4.49 -15.81 10.69
N ARG A 294 -4.12 -14.57 10.38
CA ARG A 294 -3.71 -13.57 11.37
C ARG A 294 -4.19 -12.18 10.97
N THR A 295 -4.75 -11.45 11.92
CA THR A 295 -4.95 -10.00 11.82
C THR A 295 -3.88 -9.30 12.67
N LEU A 296 -3.27 -8.27 12.12
CA LEU A 296 -2.32 -7.37 12.78
C LEU A 296 -2.98 -6.00 12.89
N ASP A 297 -2.77 -5.29 14.01
CA ASP A 297 -3.44 -4.04 14.34
C ASP A 297 -2.47 -2.92 14.75
N MET A 298 -3.00 -1.76 15.10
CA MET A 298 -2.21 -0.61 15.59
C MET A 298 -1.40 -0.94 16.83
N SER A 299 -1.93 -1.74 17.75
CA SER A 299 -1.24 -2.10 19.01
C SER A 299 0.04 -2.90 18.74
N GLN A 300 0.09 -3.58 17.59
CA GLN A 300 1.24 -4.34 17.10
C GLN A 300 2.13 -3.52 16.15
N GLY A 301 1.80 -2.25 15.92
CA GLY A 301 2.53 -1.36 15.04
C GLY A 301 2.34 -1.63 13.55
N ALA A 302 1.35 -2.45 13.16
CA ALA A 302 1.12 -2.81 11.75
C ALA A 302 0.44 -1.69 10.95
N ALA A 303 -0.31 -0.81 11.62
CA ALA A 303 -0.82 0.44 11.09
C ALA A 303 -0.49 1.58 12.05
N GLN A 304 -0.11 2.74 11.54
CA GLN A 304 0.28 3.88 12.38
C GLN A 304 0.12 5.21 11.64
N ILE A 305 0.10 6.31 12.39
CA ILE A 305 0.11 7.66 11.82
C ILE A 305 1.51 8.24 11.94
N MET A 306 2.05 8.69 10.82
CA MET A 306 3.31 9.45 10.76
C MET A 306 3.00 10.93 10.61
N LEU A 307 3.39 11.72 11.61
CA LEU A 307 3.27 13.18 11.59
C LEU A 307 4.44 13.78 10.81
N HIS A 308 4.19 14.86 10.05
CA HIS A 308 5.21 15.50 9.21
C HIS A 308 5.65 16.86 9.78
N PRO A 309 6.75 16.94 10.52
CA PRO A 309 7.22 18.19 11.10
C PRO A 309 7.56 19.28 10.07
N SER A 310 7.90 18.89 8.82
CA SER A 310 8.18 19.82 7.73
C SER A 310 6.93 20.57 7.26
N PHE A 311 5.76 20.00 7.41
CA PHE A 311 4.48 20.64 7.09
C PHE A 311 4.33 21.99 7.79
N TYR A 312 4.71 22.08 9.04
CA TYR A 312 4.57 23.29 9.87
C TYR A 312 5.57 24.39 9.54
N ARG A 313 6.74 24.03 9.03
CA ARG A 313 7.82 24.99 8.77
C ARG A 313 7.61 25.81 7.51
N HIS A 314 6.83 25.33 6.56
CA HIS A 314 6.73 25.90 5.21
C HIS A 314 5.31 26.36 4.83
N ASN A 315 4.30 26.08 5.66
CA ASN A 315 2.92 26.33 5.27
C ASN A 315 2.42 27.73 5.71
N THR A 316 2.63 28.71 4.85
CA THR A 316 2.11 30.09 5.02
C THR A 316 0.63 30.23 4.62
N LEU A 317 0.01 29.16 4.11
CA LEU A 317 -1.32 29.16 3.50
C LEU A 317 -2.43 28.79 4.48
N MET A 318 -2.10 28.36 5.70
CA MET A 318 -3.10 27.87 6.65
C MET A 318 -3.65 28.97 7.55
N ASP A 319 -4.90 28.78 7.98
CA ASP A 319 -5.50 29.58 9.03
C ASP A 319 -4.66 29.51 10.32
N TYR A 320 -4.75 30.57 11.11
CA TYR A 320 -3.88 30.78 12.28
C TYR A 320 -3.91 29.62 13.29
N GLU A 321 -5.05 28.94 13.38
CA GLU A 321 -5.30 27.81 14.30
C GLU A 321 -4.46 26.55 13.96
N TYR A 322 -4.14 26.31 12.67
CA TYR A 322 -3.38 25.15 12.21
C TYR A 322 -1.91 25.47 11.87
N ARG A 323 -1.45 26.68 12.21
CA ARG A 323 -0.04 27.08 12.07
C ARG A 323 0.81 26.62 13.23
N ASP A 324 0.19 26.26 14.35
CA ASP A 324 0.90 25.72 15.50
C ASP A 324 1.46 24.33 15.14
N PRO A 325 2.81 24.15 15.16
CA PRO A 325 3.43 22.87 14.87
C PRO A 325 2.95 21.73 15.77
N ASP A 326 2.42 22.04 16.93
CA ASP A 326 1.98 21.03 17.88
C ASP A 326 0.49 20.63 17.69
N THR A 327 -0.27 21.31 16.80
CA THR A 327 -1.71 21.05 16.65
C THR A 327 -2.01 19.58 16.36
N PHE A 328 -1.43 19.01 15.30
CA PHE A 328 -1.68 17.61 14.95
C PHE A 328 -1.00 16.63 15.93
N LEU A 329 0.13 17.00 16.53
CA LEU A 329 0.75 16.21 17.59
C LEU A 329 -0.16 16.15 18.82
N ASN A 330 -0.77 17.27 19.23
CA ASN A 330 -1.71 17.32 20.34
C ASN A 330 -2.97 16.50 20.05
N LEU A 331 -3.50 16.56 18.82
CA LEU A 331 -4.64 15.74 18.40
C LEU A 331 -4.27 14.25 18.38
N TYR A 332 -3.11 13.89 17.85
CA TYR A 332 -2.60 12.52 17.87
C TYR A 332 -2.50 11.99 19.31
N ASN A 333 -1.80 12.70 20.19
CA ASN A 333 -1.63 12.28 21.59
C ASN A 333 -2.97 12.17 22.36
N ARG A 334 -3.94 12.99 21.98
CA ARG A 334 -5.27 12.98 22.59
C ARG A 334 -6.09 11.75 22.20
N PHE A 335 -5.98 11.26 20.98
CA PHE A 335 -6.90 10.28 20.41
C PHE A 335 -6.28 8.90 20.15
N ILE A 336 -4.96 8.73 20.30
CA ILE A 336 -4.29 7.47 19.97
C ILE A 336 -4.78 6.30 20.80
N ASP A 337 -4.91 6.47 22.12
CA ASP A 337 -5.34 5.40 23.03
C ASP A 337 -6.80 5.00 22.76
N GLU A 338 -7.64 5.97 22.43
CA GLU A 338 -9.02 5.74 22.04
C GLU A 338 -9.09 4.96 20.72
N ALA A 339 -8.30 5.34 19.73
CA ALA A 339 -8.25 4.66 18.44
C ALA A 339 -7.85 3.19 18.57
N VAL A 340 -6.83 2.90 19.38
CA VAL A 340 -6.39 1.52 19.68
C VAL A 340 -7.51 0.73 20.36
N SER A 341 -8.19 1.33 21.33
CA SER A 341 -9.33 0.68 22.02
C SER A 341 -10.49 0.40 21.06
N LYS A 342 -10.80 1.34 20.16
CA LYS A 342 -11.87 1.19 19.17
C LYS A 342 -11.56 0.13 18.12
N GLU A 343 -10.30 -0.02 17.73
CA GLU A 343 -9.88 -1.09 16.84
C GLU A 343 -10.06 -2.47 17.50
N GLN A 344 -9.65 -2.59 18.78
CA GLN A 344 -9.86 -3.83 19.53
C GLN A 344 -11.33 -4.19 19.70
N GLU A 345 -12.20 -3.20 19.94
CA GLU A 345 -13.64 -3.40 19.97
C GLU A 345 -14.17 -3.89 18.60
N TYR A 346 -13.68 -3.31 17.51
CA TYR A 346 -14.07 -3.67 16.13
C TYR A 346 -13.66 -5.09 15.77
N GLU A 347 -12.42 -5.49 16.05
CA GLU A 347 -11.89 -6.83 15.71
C GLU A 347 -12.51 -7.96 16.56
N ASN A 348 -13.11 -7.64 17.71
CA ASN A 348 -13.77 -8.62 18.59
C ASN A 348 -15.26 -8.81 18.28
N ASN A 349 -15.87 -8.02 17.41
CA ASN A 349 -17.28 -8.12 16.98
C ASN A 349 -17.40 -8.82 15.62
#